data_a4eeb39fab42bdc1cae0711c9d2ae664
#
_entry.id   a4eeb39fab42bdc1cae0711c9d2ae664
#
_cell.length_a   1.000
_cell.length_b   1.000
_cell.length_c   1.000
_cell.angle_alpha   90.00
_cell.angle_beta   90.00
_cell.angle_gamma   90.00
#
_symmetry.space_group_name_H-M   'P 1'
#
loop_
_entity.id
_entity.type
_entity.pdbx_description
1 polymer ?
#
loop_
_entity_poly.entity_id
_entity_poly.type
_entity_poly.pdbx_seq_one_letter_code
_entity_poly.pdbx_strand_id
1 'polypeptide(L)'
;MGHVNSITVFSKCHHGWAYHPSKANEMHPNLKFDLLKAQIEAAHEIGVKTPVYISAGLDEKYARRHPEWLVRNADDSTTWVSDFLTPGYHKFCMNTPYLDYLLAQIKEVCENYDADGIFLDIVGVQPCYCHNCRQTLRNEGKSPKDAAAVNELARRTYANYTKRVRETIDSVKPGLHVFHNGGHIAGGNADIARMNSHLELESLPTGGWGYDHFPLSARYVHNLGMDF
;
A
#
# COMPACT_ATOMS: atom_id res chain seq x y z
N MET A 1 5.44 12.15 -29.28
CA MET A 1 5.50 12.38 -27.83
C MET A 1 4.39 11.54 -27.20
N GLY A 2 4.65 10.93 -26.03
CA GLY A 2 3.72 9.95 -25.41
C GLY A 2 2.51 10.56 -24.71
N HIS A 3 2.33 11.87 -24.71
CA HIS A 3 1.23 12.60 -24.04
C HIS A 3 1.05 12.19 -22.56
N VAL A 4 2.14 11.83 -21.87
CA VAL A 4 2.12 11.51 -20.44
C VAL A 4 1.92 12.80 -19.65
N ASN A 5 0.90 12.84 -18.81
CA ASN A 5 0.56 13.98 -17.95
C ASN A 5 0.69 13.67 -16.45
N SER A 6 1.01 12.45 -16.10
CA SER A 6 1.27 12.02 -14.73
C SER A 6 2.28 10.87 -14.71
N ILE A 7 3.21 10.89 -13.76
CA ILE A 7 4.17 9.81 -13.49
C ILE A 7 4.24 9.54 -11.99
N THR A 8 4.31 8.29 -11.59
CA THR A 8 4.50 7.94 -10.18
C THR A 8 5.97 8.03 -9.79
N VAL A 9 6.29 8.81 -8.76
CA VAL A 9 7.63 8.95 -8.18
C VAL A 9 7.70 8.28 -6.81
N PHE A 10 8.88 7.87 -6.37
CA PHE A 10 9.02 6.97 -5.23
C PHE A 10 9.54 7.67 -3.98
N SER A 11 8.76 7.63 -2.89
CA SER A 11 9.26 7.92 -1.53
C SER A 11 10.00 6.73 -0.94
N LYS A 12 9.41 5.52 -1.03
CA LYS A 12 9.97 4.28 -0.49
C LYS A 12 9.55 3.08 -1.34
N CYS A 13 10.50 2.18 -1.66
CA CYS A 13 10.22 0.90 -2.30
C CYS A 13 10.25 -0.26 -1.28
N HIS A 14 10.10 -1.51 -1.74
CA HIS A 14 9.94 -2.74 -0.93
C HIS A 14 11.11 -3.02 0.04
N HIS A 15 12.32 -2.59 -0.30
CA HIS A 15 13.48 -2.75 0.58
C HIS A 15 13.40 -1.92 1.88
N GLY A 16 12.51 -0.90 1.94
CA GLY A 16 12.23 -0.12 3.15
C GLY A 16 13.01 1.18 3.31
N TRP A 17 13.97 1.50 2.43
CA TRP A 17 14.72 2.76 2.50
C TRP A 17 13.95 3.89 1.81
N ALA A 18 13.98 5.08 2.43
CA ALA A 18 13.43 6.29 1.84
C ALA A 18 14.39 6.88 0.79
N TYR A 19 13.85 7.48 -0.26
CA TYR A 19 14.60 8.20 -1.29
C TYR A 19 14.65 9.71 -1.04
N HIS A 20 14.45 10.10 0.20
CA HIS A 20 14.46 11.48 0.68
C HIS A 20 14.90 11.54 2.16
N PRO A 21 15.34 12.69 2.67
CA PRO A 21 15.52 12.89 4.10
C PRO A 21 14.22 12.61 4.86
N SER A 22 14.27 11.75 5.87
CA SER A 22 13.08 11.33 6.59
C SER A 22 13.35 11.28 8.10
N LYS A 23 12.34 11.68 8.88
CA LYS A 23 12.30 11.50 10.34
C LYS A 23 11.48 10.27 10.72
N ALA A 24 10.50 9.92 9.90
CA ALA A 24 9.63 8.75 10.09
C ALA A 24 10.28 7.45 9.62
N ASN A 25 11.31 7.54 8.75
CA ASN A 25 12.04 6.42 8.19
C ASN A 25 13.53 6.77 8.07
N GLU A 26 14.32 5.93 7.43
CA GLU A 26 15.74 6.13 7.18
C GLU A 26 15.99 6.31 5.68
N MET A 27 16.70 7.37 5.32
CA MET A 27 17.13 7.62 3.95
C MET A 27 18.14 6.57 3.51
N HIS A 28 18.09 6.18 2.24
CA HIS A 28 19.03 5.22 1.67
C HIS A 28 20.50 5.71 1.83
N PRO A 29 21.41 4.91 2.42
CA PRO A 29 22.73 5.38 2.86
C PRO A 29 23.62 5.88 1.73
N ASN A 30 23.41 5.38 0.50
CA ASN A 30 24.17 5.81 -0.68
C ASN A 30 23.54 7.00 -1.41
N LEU A 31 22.36 7.46 -1.02
CA LEU A 31 21.71 8.63 -1.60
C LEU A 31 22.25 9.90 -0.93
N LYS A 32 22.70 10.88 -1.73
CA LYS A 32 23.38 12.09 -1.22
C LYS A 32 22.53 13.36 -1.36
N PHE A 33 21.33 13.25 -1.91
CA PHE A 33 20.42 14.37 -2.12
C PHE A 33 18.96 13.88 -1.99
N ASP A 34 18.04 14.81 -1.89
CA ASP A 34 16.60 14.53 -1.87
C ASP A 34 16.11 14.20 -3.28
N LEU A 35 16.11 12.89 -3.61
CA LEU A 35 15.70 12.41 -4.92
C LEU A 35 14.21 12.64 -5.17
N LEU A 36 13.36 12.42 -4.14
CA LEU A 36 11.91 12.62 -4.27
C LEU A 36 11.59 14.07 -4.63
N LYS A 37 12.18 15.03 -3.92
CA LYS A 37 12.02 16.45 -4.21
C LYS A 37 12.45 16.80 -5.63
N ALA A 38 13.64 16.37 -6.02
CA ALA A 38 14.19 16.65 -7.33
C ALA A 38 13.31 16.09 -8.48
N GLN A 39 12.75 14.90 -8.30
CA GLN A 39 11.83 14.30 -9.28
C GLN A 39 10.51 15.07 -9.39
N ILE A 40 9.91 15.46 -8.26
CA ILE A 40 8.67 16.25 -8.24
C ILE A 40 8.89 17.60 -8.95
N GLU A 41 9.93 18.33 -8.56
CA GLU A 41 10.24 19.65 -9.13
C GLU A 41 10.47 19.56 -10.65
N ALA A 42 11.29 18.60 -11.12
CA ALA A 42 11.57 18.44 -12.54
C ALA A 42 10.32 18.02 -13.36
N ALA A 43 9.43 17.22 -12.81
CA ALA A 43 8.18 16.85 -13.47
C ALA A 43 7.20 18.03 -13.53
N HIS A 44 7.07 18.78 -12.44
CA HIS A 44 6.19 19.96 -12.36
C HIS A 44 6.64 21.09 -13.32
N GLU A 45 7.94 21.28 -13.52
CA GLU A 45 8.49 22.24 -14.50
C GLU A 45 7.94 22.02 -15.92
N ILE A 46 7.61 20.78 -16.27
CA ILE A 46 7.06 20.41 -17.58
C ILE A 46 5.55 20.09 -17.54
N GLY A 47 4.87 20.41 -16.44
CA GLY A 47 3.43 20.23 -16.25
C GLY A 47 2.98 18.79 -16.06
N VAL A 48 3.87 17.90 -15.61
CA VAL A 48 3.57 16.47 -15.33
C VAL A 48 3.30 16.31 -13.85
N LYS A 49 2.16 15.73 -13.48
CA LYS A 49 1.78 15.41 -12.09
C LYS A 49 2.59 14.26 -11.53
N THR A 50 2.77 14.28 -10.22
CA THR A 50 3.61 13.32 -9.49
C THR A 50 2.90 12.72 -8.27
N PRO A 51 2.03 11.71 -8.45
CA PRO A 51 1.63 10.85 -7.33
C PRO A 51 2.87 10.20 -6.71
N VAL A 52 2.90 10.14 -5.38
CA VAL A 52 4.05 9.59 -4.64
C VAL A 52 3.76 8.16 -4.20
N TYR A 53 4.58 7.24 -4.70
CA TYR A 53 4.55 5.83 -4.35
C TYR A 53 5.18 5.58 -2.99
N ILE A 54 4.47 4.80 -2.17
CA ILE A 54 4.97 4.23 -0.91
C ILE A 54 4.65 2.74 -0.89
N SER A 55 5.69 1.90 -0.81
CA SER A 55 5.47 0.48 -0.54
C SER A 55 4.85 0.33 0.85
N ALA A 56 3.53 0.14 0.89
CA ALA A 56 2.78 0.13 2.14
C ALA A 56 2.76 -1.27 2.78
N GLY A 57 2.59 -2.32 1.98
CA GLY A 57 2.53 -3.69 2.49
C GLY A 57 3.88 -4.34 2.76
N LEU A 58 4.97 -3.79 2.20
CA LEU A 58 6.32 -4.35 2.29
C LEU A 58 7.31 -3.31 2.80
N ASP A 59 8.20 -3.74 3.67
CA ASP A 59 9.35 -2.98 4.17
C ASP A 59 10.37 -3.97 4.72
N GLU A 60 11.23 -4.51 3.85
CA GLU A 60 12.12 -5.60 4.24
C GLU A 60 13.12 -5.21 5.33
N LYS A 61 13.60 -3.96 5.32
CA LYS A 61 14.45 -3.43 6.38
C LYS A 61 13.73 -3.46 7.74
N TYR A 62 12.46 -3.06 7.76
CA TYR A 62 11.66 -3.02 8.98
C TYR A 62 11.19 -4.41 9.40
N ALA A 63 10.95 -5.31 8.44
CA ALA A 63 10.62 -6.72 8.69
C ALA A 63 11.71 -7.45 9.47
N ARG A 64 12.98 -7.10 9.21
CA ARG A 64 14.13 -7.65 9.95
C ARG A 64 14.17 -7.21 11.43
N ARG A 65 13.55 -6.09 11.74
CA ARG A 65 13.47 -5.53 13.11
C ARG A 65 12.21 -5.98 13.85
N HIS A 66 11.13 -6.24 13.11
CA HIS A 66 9.79 -6.53 13.65
C HIS A 66 9.15 -7.74 12.97
N PRO A 67 9.77 -8.94 13.01
CA PRO A 67 9.22 -10.15 12.41
C PRO A 67 7.89 -10.59 13.04
N GLU A 68 7.59 -10.15 14.26
CA GLU A 68 6.34 -10.39 14.97
C GLU A 68 5.12 -9.65 14.38
N TRP A 69 5.34 -8.64 13.52
CA TRP A 69 4.27 -7.87 12.86
C TRP A 69 3.95 -8.34 11.44
N LEU A 70 4.64 -9.37 10.98
CA LEU A 70 4.41 -9.92 9.65
C LEU A 70 3.09 -10.66 9.56
N VAL A 71 2.52 -10.68 8.36
CA VAL A 71 1.39 -11.57 8.04
C VAL A 71 1.82 -13.01 8.24
N ARG A 72 0.99 -13.78 8.91
CA ARG A 72 1.17 -15.23 9.11
C ARG A 72 0.01 -16.00 8.51
N ASN A 73 0.34 -17.10 7.86
CA ASN A 73 -0.60 -18.13 7.48
C ASN A 73 -1.06 -18.95 8.71
N ALA A 74 -2.03 -19.85 8.53
CA ALA A 74 -2.55 -20.67 9.62
C ALA A 74 -1.49 -21.61 10.23
N ASP A 75 -0.50 -22.01 9.45
CA ASP A 75 0.65 -22.84 9.83
C ASP A 75 1.86 -22.05 10.35
N ASP A 76 1.69 -20.75 10.61
CA ASP A 76 2.72 -19.78 11.00
C ASP A 76 3.79 -19.47 9.94
N SER A 77 3.69 -19.99 8.74
CA SER A 77 4.53 -19.54 7.62
C SER A 77 4.24 -18.09 7.24
N THR A 78 5.19 -17.43 6.57
CA THR A 78 5.01 -16.09 6.04
C THR A 78 4.39 -16.12 4.63
N THR A 79 3.75 -15.02 4.23
CA THR A 79 3.25 -14.83 2.87
C THR A 79 4.40 -14.48 1.91
N TRP A 80 4.32 -14.97 0.67
CA TRP A 80 5.26 -14.77 -0.46
C TRP A 80 6.56 -15.56 -0.34
N VAL A 81 7.18 -15.61 0.85
CA VAL A 81 8.32 -16.47 1.15
C VAL A 81 7.96 -17.39 2.29
N SER A 82 8.44 -18.62 2.24
CA SER A 82 8.02 -19.70 3.15
C SER A 82 8.37 -19.40 4.62
N ASP A 83 9.46 -18.72 4.86
CA ASP A 83 9.95 -18.38 6.20
C ASP A 83 10.79 -17.12 6.18
N PHE A 84 11.13 -16.62 7.38
CA PHE A 84 11.87 -15.39 7.56
C PHE A 84 13.33 -15.44 7.08
N LEU A 85 13.90 -16.60 6.93
CA LEU A 85 15.30 -16.78 6.48
C LEU A 85 15.41 -16.91 4.96
N THR A 86 14.30 -17.21 4.28
CA THR A 86 14.26 -17.28 2.83
C THR A 86 14.38 -15.85 2.25
N PRO A 87 15.31 -15.61 1.29
CA PRO A 87 15.40 -14.31 0.62
C PRO A 87 14.10 -13.92 -0.09
N GLY A 88 13.68 -12.67 0.08
CA GLY A 88 12.45 -12.14 -0.52
C GLY A 88 11.87 -11.01 0.30
N TYR A 89 10.63 -10.68 0.02
CA TYR A 89 9.90 -9.64 0.74
C TYR A 89 8.85 -10.23 1.66
N HIS A 90 8.70 -9.65 2.84
CA HIS A 90 7.74 -10.09 3.85
C HIS A 90 6.62 -9.06 4.02
N LYS A 91 5.38 -9.54 3.99
CA LYS A 91 4.19 -8.68 4.08
C LYS A 91 3.84 -8.35 5.53
N PHE A 92 3.58 -7.08 5.80
CA PHE A 92 3.15 -6.61 7.12
C PHE A 92 1.64 -6.73 7.33
N CYS A 93 1.26 -7.02 8.56
CA CYS A 93 -0.12 -7.03 9.00
C CYS A 93 -0.55 -5.63 9.48
N MET A 94 -1.59 -5.07 8.88
CA MET A 94 -2.11 -3.74 9.26
C MET A 94 -2.84 -3.73 10.61
N ASN A 95 -3.04 -4.88 11.26
CA ASN A 95 -3.55 -4.99 12.64
C ASN A 95 -2.40 -5.05 13.66
N THR A 96 -1.31 -4.33 13.40
CA THR A 96 -0.12 -4.26 14.25
C THR A 96 0.37 -2.82 14.34
N PRO A 97 1.31 -2.48 15.23
CA PRO A 97 1.91 -1.15 15.29
C PRO A 97 2.62 -0.69 14.00
N TYR A 98 2.86 -1.59 13.06
CA TYR A 98 3.36 -1.22 11.73
C TYR A 98 2.48 -0.18 11.03
N LEU A 99 1.16 -0.21 11.25
CA LEU A 99 0.27 0.79 10.66
C LEU A 99 0.63 2.21 11.12
N ASP A 100 0.96 2.41 12.38
CA ASP A 100 1.34 3.74 12.91
C ASP A 100 2.66 4.24 12.28
N TYR A 101 3.62 3.34 12.09
CA TYR A 101 4.87 3.63 11.39
C TYR A 101 4.63 4.02 9.93
N LEU A 102 3.75 3.31 9.23
CA LEU A 102 3.36 3.63 7.85
C LEU A 102 2.65 5.00 7.76
N LEU A 103 1.71 5.27 8.66
CA LEU A 103 0.98 6.53 8.69
C LEU A 103 1.89 7.73 8.96
N ALA A 104 2.92 7.57 9.80
CA ALA A 104 3.93 8.61 10.01
C ALA A 104 4.69 8.96 8.73
N GLN A 105 5.04 7.96 7.90
CA GLN A 105 5.69 8.17 6.61
C GLN A 105 4.77 8.86 5.60
N ILE A 106 3.50 8.45 5.52
CA ILE A 106 2.50 9.09 4.65
C ILE A 106 2.33 10.56 5.03
N LYS A 107 2.19 10.84 6.34
CA LYS A 107 2.07 12.20 6.87
C LYS A 107 3.27 13.05 6.51
N GLU A 108 4.49 12.53 6.70
CA GLU A 108 5.74 13.22 6.39
C GLU A 108 5.84 13.59 4.91
N VAL A 109 5.43 12.69 4.00
CA VAL A 109 5.38 12.99 2.56
C VAL A 109 4.37 14.10 2.28
N CYS A 110 3.18 14.05 2.84
CA CYS A 110 2.17 15.08 2.67
C CYS A 110 2.61 16.46 3.21
N GLU A 111 3.34 16.48 4.31
CA GLU A 111 3.83 17.73 4.94
C GLU A 111 4.97 18.38 4.17
N ASN A 112 5.87 17.58 3.59
CA ASN A 112 7.15 18.07 3.10
C ASN A 112 7.24 18.16 1.56
N TYR A 113 6.31 17.54 0.82
CA TYR A 113 6.38 17.44 -0.65
C TYR A 113 5.10 17.89 -1.30
N ASP A 114 5.24 18.48 -2.48
CA ASP A 114 4.10 18.88 -3.32
C ASP A 114 3.60 17.71 -4.17
N ALA A 115 3.17 16.64 -3.50
CA ALA A 115 2.63 15.45 -4.15
C ALA A 115 1.23 15.73 -4.71
N ASP A 116 0.96 15.24 -5.93
CA ASP A 116 -0.37 15.30 -6.57
C ASP A 116 -1.29 14.16 -6.14
N GLY A 117 -0.76 13.19 -5.43
CA GLY A 117 -1.48 12.04 -4.89
C GLY A 117 -0.57 11.11 -4.10
N ILE A 118 -1.16 10.12 -3.45
CA ILE A 118 -0.44 9.06 -2.73
C ILE A 118 -0.82 7.71 -3.32
N PHE A 119 0.18 6.94 -3.76
CA PHE A 119 0.03 5.59 -4.27
C PHE A 119 0.58 4.59 -3.24
N LEU A 120 -0.30 3.77 -2.66
CA LEU A 120 0.04 2.81 -1.61
C LEU A 120 0.00 1.39 -2.17
N ASP A 121 1.17 0.74 -2.19
CA ASP A 121 1.32 -0.54 -2.89
C ASP A 121 1.33 -1.75 -1.95
N ILE A 122 0.95 -2.91 -2.53
CA ILE A 122 0.93 -4.23 -1.89
C ILE A 122 -0.02 -4.27 -0.68
N VAL A 123 -1.21 -3.72 -0.85
CA VAL A 123 -2.25 -3.69 0.17
C VAL A 123 -3.54 -4.34 -0.33
N GLY A 124 -4.38 -4.79 0.61
CA GLY A 124 -5.65 -5.44 0.31
C GLY A 124 -6.20 -6.16 1.52
N VAL A 125 -7.35 -6.80 1.35
CA VAL A 125 -7.91 -7.69 2.37
C VAL A 125 -7.01 -8.91 2.51
N GLN A 126 -6.34 -9.03 3.66
CA GLN A 126 -5.37 -10.09 3.92
C GLN A 126 -5.72 -10.87 5.18
N PRO A 127 -6.23 -12.11 5.07
CA PRO A 127 -6.35 -13.00 6.21
C PRO A 127 -5.00 -13.18 6.90
N CYS A 128 -4.99 -13.05 8.24
CA CYS A 128 -3.76 -13.09 9.00
C CYS A 128 -3.93 -13.79 10.34
N TYR A 129 -2.98 -14.66 10.65
CA TYR A 129 -2.93 -15.45 11.89
C TYR A 129 -1.78 -15.00 12.81
N CYS A 130 -1.22 -13.81 12.66
CA CYS A 130 -0.21 -13.27 13.57
C CYS A 130 -0.78 -13.12 14.99
N HIS A 131 0.11 -12.93 15.97
CA HIS A 131 -0.28 -12.80 17.38
C HIS A 131 -1.39 -11.76 17.58
N ASN A 132 -1.27 -10.57 17.00
CA ASN A 132 -2.24 -9.49 17.14
C ASN A 132 -3.63 -9.89 16.62
N CYS A 133 -3.71 -10.50 15.43
CA CYS A 133 -4.98 -10.95 14.86
C CYS A 133 -5.63 -12.06 15.70
N ARG A 134 -4.84 -13.04 16.14
CA ARG A 134 -5.34 -14.09 17.04
C ARG A 134 -5.83 -13.52 18.37
N GLN A 135 -5.14 -12.53 18.91
CA GLN A 135 -5.54 -11.89 20.17
C GLN A 135 -6.81 -11.05 19.99
N THR A 136 -6.95 -10.30 18.90
CA THR A 136 -8.16 -9.55 18.56
C THR A 136 -9.38 -10.48 18.52
N LEU A 137 -9.28 -11.60 17.79
CA LEU A 137 -10.38 -12.58 17.72
C LEU A 137 -10.73 -13.18 19.07
N ARG A 138 -9.73 -13.54 19.89
CA ARG A 138 -9.98 -14.06 21.25
C ARG A 138 -10.69 -13.04 22.15
N ASN A 139 -10.28 -11.79 22.08
CA ASN A 139 -10.92 -10.71 22.86
C ASN A 139 -12.37 -10.50 22.43
N GLU A 140 -12.72 -10.81 21.19
CA GLU A 140 -14.07 -10.78 20.64
C GLU A 140 -14.86 -12.08 20.92
N GLY A 141 -14.28 -13.05 21.62
CA GLY A 141 -14.89 -14.35 21.87
C GLY A 141 -14.97 -15.25 20.63
N LYS A 142 -14.21 -14.91 19.58
CA LYS A 142 -14.14 -15.67 18.32
C LYS A 142 -12.94 -16.61 18.29
N SER A 143 -13.08 -17.73 17.59
CA SER A 143 -11.99 -18.69 17.42
C SER A 143 -11.06 -18.26 16.27
N PRO A 144 -9.74 -18.19 16.48
CA PRO A 144 -8.78 -18.00 15.38
C PRO A 144 -8.72 -19.18 14.38
N LYS A 145 -9.39 -20.32 14.70
CA LYS A 145 -9.54 -21.46 13.79
C LYS A 145 -10.75 -21.33 12.87
N ASP A 146 -11.63 -20.38 13.13
CA ASP A 146 -12.77 -20.09 12.28
C ASP A 146 -12.34 -19.19 11.13
N ALA A 147 -12.26 -19.75 9.93
CA ALA A 147 -11.86 -19.03 8.72
C ALA A 147 -12.81 -17.86 8.40
N ALA A 148 -14.10 -17.97 8.71
CA ALA A 148 -15.05 -16.89 8.48
C ALA A 148 -14.74 -15.69 9.41
N ALA A 149 -14.45 -15.94 10.69
CA ALA A 149 -14.05 -14.90 11.64
C ALA A 149 -12.72 -14.24 11.25
N VAL A 150 -11.74 -15.02 10.76
CA VAL A 150 -10.47 -14.48 10.27
C VAL A 150 -10.65 -13.60 9.03
N ASN A 151 -11.49 -14.01 8.07
CA ASN A 151 -11.79 -13.23 6.88
C ASN A 151 -12.57 -11.94 7.22
N GLU A 152 -13.50 -12.00 8.16
CA GLU A 152 -14.21 -10.81 8.66
C GLU A 152 -13.23 -9.82 9.31
N LEU A 153 -12.32 -10.30 10.16
CA LEU A 153 -11.28 -9.46 10.75
C LEU A 153 -10.38 -8.84 9.68
N ALA A 154 -10.00 -9.61 8.65
CA ALA A 154 -9.19 -9.10 7.55
C ALA A 154 -9.87 -7.93 6.81
N ARG A 155 -11.19 -8.03 6.53
CA ARG A 155 -11.96 -6.93 5.92
C ARG A 155 -12.02 -5.71 6.83
N ARG A 156 -12.30 -5.88 8.12
CA ARG A 156 -12.30 -4.78 9.09
C ARG A 156 -10.93 -4.13 9.25
N THR A 157 -9.86 -4.92 9.24
CA THR A 157 -8.48 -4.44 9.30
C THR A 157 -8.17 -3.58 8.07
N TYR A 158 -8.55 -4.02 6.88
CA TYR A 158 -8.35 -3.25 5.66
C TYR A 158 -9.17 -1.94 5.67
N ALA A 159 -10.43 -2.00 6.08
CA ALA A 159 -11.28 -0.82 6.22
C ALA A 159 -10.72 0.19 7.25
N ASN A 160 -10.20 -0.30 8.37
CA ASN A 160 -9.54 0.56 9.36
C ASN A 160 -8.25 1.20 8.80
N TYR A 161 -7.45 0.42 8.06
CA TYR A 161 -6.25 0.92 7.40
C TYR A 161 -6.60 2.06 6.41
N THR A 162 -7.51 1.84 5.48
CA THR A 162 -7.89 2.85 4.47
C THR A 162 -8.49 4.10 5.09
N LYS A 163 -9.35 3.94 6.12
CA LYS A 163 -9.90 5.05 6.90
C LYS A 163 -8.79 5.88 7.56
N ARG A 164 -7.86 5.25 8.27
CA ARG A 164 -6.78 5.95 8.97
C ARG A 164 -5.80 6.62 8.00
N VAL A 165 -5.54 6.00 6.84
CA VAL A 165 -4.77 6.65 5.76
C VAL A 165 -5.47 7.92 5.29
N ARG A 166 -6.77 7.85 5.00
CA ARG A 166 -7.55 9.01 4.57
C ARG A 166 -7.53 10.13 5.61
N GLU A 167 -7.77 9.80 6.88
CA GLU A 167 -7.72 10.76 8.00
C GLU A 167 -6.33 11.39 8.14
N THR A 168 -5.27 10.61 7.96
CA THR A 168 -3.89 11.11 8.00
C THR A 168 -3.61 12.08 6.87
N ILE A 169 -3.98 11.75 5.65
CA ILE A 169 -3.80 12.62 4.47
C ILE A 169 -4.62 13.90 4.64
N ASP A 170 -5.89 13.79 5.02
CA ASP A 170 -6.79 14.95 5.18
C ASP A 170 -6.37 15.87 6.32
N SER A 171 -5.65 15.37 7.32
CA SER A 171 -5.09 16.20 8.39
C SER A 171 -4.02 17.18 7.91
N VAL A 172 -3.44 16.95 6.72
CA VAL A 172 -2.37 17.77 6.13
C VAL A 172 -2.80 18.40 4.81
N LYS A 173 -3.31 17.58 3.89
CA LYS A 173 -3.76 17.99 2.54
C LYS A 173 -5.17 17.43 2.26
N PRO A 174 -6.23 18.11 2.73
CA PRO A 174 -7.61 17.66 2.54
C PRO A 174 -7.93 17.44 1.05
N GLY A 175 -8.50 16.27 0.73
CA GLY A 175 -8.90 15.92 -0.63
C GLY A 175 -7.78 15.47 -1.57
N LEU A 176 -6.55 15.35 -1.10
CA LEU A 176 -5.47 14.78 -1.91
C LEU A 176 -5.83 13.34 -2.34
N HIS A 177 -5.60 13.03 -3.62
CA HIS A 177 -5.90 11.71 -4.17
C HIS A 177 -5.11 10.61 -3.48
N VAL A 178 -5.75 9.45 -3.26
CA VAL A 178 -5.10 8.24 -2.75
C VAL A 178 -5.60 7.01 -3.49
N PHE A 179 -4.66 6.15 -3.85
CA PHE A 179 -4.91 4.84 -4.43
C PHE A 179 -4.23 3.74 -3.59
N HIS A 180 -4.97 2.66 -3.33
CA HIS A 180 -4.51 1.48 -2.60
C HIS A 180 -4.37 0.32 -3.59
N ASN A 181 -3.14 0.03 -4.03
CA ASN A 181 -2.89 -0.99 -5.04
C ASN A 181 -2.82 -2.39 -4.42
N GLY A 182 -3.72 -3.25 -4.88
CA GLY A 182 -3.71 -4.69 -4.62
C GLY A 182 -3.36 -5.53 -5.86
N GLY A 183 -2.92 -4.87 -6.94
CA GLY A 183 -2.57 -5.47 -8.24
C GLY A 183 -3.77 -5.70 -9.14
N HIS A 184 -4.98 -5.94 -8.60
CA HIS A 184 -6.18 -6.24 -9.38
C HIS A 184 -7.45 -5.82 -8.64
N ILE A 185 -8.42 -5.28 -9.40
CA ILE A 185 -9.75 -4.92 -8.88
C ILE A 185 -10.71 -6.05 -9.25
N ALA A 186 -10.86 -6.99 -8.33
CA ALA A 186 -11.68 -8.18 -8.53
C ALA A 186 -13.18 -7.87 -8.53
N GLY A 187 -13.93 -8.59 -9.35
CA GLY A 187 -15.39 -8.57 -9.31
C GLY A 187 -15.94 -8.92 -7.93
N GLY A 188 -17.02 -8.24 -7.51
CA GLY A 188 -17.62 -8.41 -6.19
C GLY A 188 -16.96 -7.59 -5.06
N ASN A 189 -15.90 -6.83 -5.33
CA ASN A 189 -15.20 -5.99 -4.37
C ASN A 189 -15.44 -4.48 -4.60
N ALA A 190 -16.64 -4.10 -5.01
CA ALA A 190 -16.99 -2.70 -5.25
C ALA A 190 -16.88 -1.82 -3.98
N ASP A 191 -17.12 -2.39 -2.80
CA ASP A 191 -16.90 -1.75 -1.50
C ASP A 191 -15.43 -1.42 -1.28
N ILE A 192 -14.53 -2.34 -1.61
CA ILE A 192 -13.08 -2.16 -1.54
C ILE A 192 -12.61 -1.11 -2.56
N ALA A 193 -13.11 -1.17 -3.79
CA ALA A 193 -12.80 -0.18 -4.83
C ALA A 193 -13.14 1.25 -4.36
N ARG A 194 -14.29 1.45 -3.72
CA ARG A 194 -14.74 2.75 -3.22
C ARG A 194 -13.96 3.31 -2.02
N MET A 195 -13.02 2.55 -1.46
CA MET A 195 -12.07 3.05 -0.46
C MET A 195 -10.94 3.89 -1.06
N ASN A 196 -10.83 3.88 -2.39
CA ASN A 196 -9.91 4.72 -3.16
C ASN A 196 -10.59 6.03 -3.57
N SER A 197 -9.80 7.07 -3.82
CA SER A 197 -10.32 8.32 -4.42
C SER A 197 -10.51 8.19 -5.94
N HIS A 198 -9.73 7.34 -6.58
CA HIS A 198 -9.79 6.94 -8.00
C HIS A 198 -9.22 5.54 -8.11
N LEU A 199 -9.34 4.91 -9.27
CA LEU A 199 -8.80 3.60 -9.52
C LEU A 199 -7.63 3.66 -10.50
N GLU A 200 -6.63 2.83 -10.31
CA GLU A 200 -5.54 2.63 -11.26
C GLU A 200 -5.52 1.17 -11.71
N LEU A 201 -5.21 0.94 -12.96
CA LEU A 201 -5.18 -0.40 -13.55
C LEU A 201 -3.76 -0.82 -13.86
N GLU A 202 -3.28 -1.81 -13.12
CA GLU A 202 -2.01 -2.47 -13.42
C GLU A 202 -2.25 -3.54 -14.49
N SER A 203 -1.74 -3.31 -15.71
CA SER A 203 -1.93 -4.23 -16.82
C SER A 203 -0.65 -4.33 -17.65
N LEU A 204 0.04 -5.45 -17.51
CA LEU A 204 1.24 -5.81 -18.26
C LEU A 204 0.91 -6.95 -19.22
N PRO A 205 0.56 -6.66 -20.50
CA PRO A 205 0.06 -7.68 -21.43
C PRO A 205 1.02 -8.86 -21.63
N THR A 206 2.31 -8.57 -21.66
CA THR A 206 3.38 -9.58 -21.79
C THR A 206 3.98 -10.00 -20.44
N GLY A 207 3.55 -9.39 -19.34
CA GLY A 207 4.07 -9.60 -17.98
C GLY A 207 3.21 -10.50 -17.08
N GLY A 208 2.31 -11.30 -17.65
CA GLY A 208 1.49 -12.26 -16.90
C GLY A 208 0.00 -11.93 -16.77
N TRP A 209 -0.43 -10.68 -17.06
CA TRP A 209 -1.84 -10.29 -17.03
C TRP A 209 -2.58 -10.70 -18.32
N GLY A 210 -1.90 -10.77 -19.47
CA GLY A 210 -2.49 -11.05 -20.78
C GLY A 210 -3.11 -9.81 -21.43
N TYR A 211 -3.33 -9.93 -22.76
CA TYR A 211 -3.84 -8.81 -23.58
C TYR A 211 -5.28 -8.42 -23.27
N ASP A 212 -6.10 -9.35 -22.78
CA ASP A 212 -7.52 -9.10 -22.47
C ASP A 212 -7.72 -8.44 -21.10
N HIS A 213 -6.69 -8.42 -20.24
CA HIS A 213 -6.81 -7.89 -18.87
C HIS A 213 -7.20 -6.42 -18.84
N PHE A 214 -6.50 -5.56 -19.58
CA PHE A 214 -6.79 -4.13 -19.56
C PHE A 214 -8.19 -3.79 -20.08
N PRO A 215 -8.62 -4.23 -21.29
CA PRO A 215 -9.95 -3.88 -21.78
C PRO A 215 -11.09 -4.45 -20.92
N LEU A 216 -10.90 -5.60 -20.30
CA LEU A 216 -11.88 -6.17 -19.38
C LEU A 216 -11.97 -5.35 -18.09
N SER A 217 -10.82 -5.09 -17.47
CA SER A 217 -10.72 -4.35 -16.21
C SER A 217 -11.20 -2.91 -16.37
N ALA A 218 -10.84 -2.23 -17.47
CA ALA A 218 -11.29 -0.89 -17.77
C ALA A 218 -12.81 -0.78 -17.87
N ARG A 219 -13.46 -1.73 -18.57
CA ARG A 219 -14.94 -1.79 -18.65
C ARG A 219 -15.58 -2.05 -17.28
N TYR A 220 -15.00 -2.95 -16.50
CA TYR A 220 -15.52 -3.23 -15.16
C TYR A 220 -15.43 -2.00 -14.26
N VAL A 221 -14.27 -1.34 -14.21
CA VAL A 221 -14.02 -0.14 -13.40
C VAL A 221 -14.89 1.02 -13.84
N HIS A 222 -15.04 1.23 -15.15
CA HIS A 222 -15.95 2.24 -15.70
C HIS A 222 -17.40 2.05 -15.21
N ASN A 223 -17.88 0.79 -15.15
CA ASN A 223 -19.22 0.49 -14.66
C ASN A 223 -19.38 0.68 -13.13
N LEU A 224 -18.30 0.83 -12.35
CA LEU A 224 -18.37 1.21 -10.94
C LEU A 224 -18.68 2.70 -10.77
N GLY A 225 -18.60 3.50 -11.85
CA GLY A 225 -18.82 4.95 -11.82
C GLY A 225 -17.73 5.71 -11.09
N MET A 226 -16.51 5.18 -11.09
CA MET A 226 -15.32 5.82 -10.51
C MET A 226 -14.36 6.25 -11.62
N ASP A 227 -13.61 7.31 -11.37
CA ASP A 227 -12.51 7.73 -12.23
C ASP A 227 -11.36 6.71 -12.17
N PHE A 228 -10.65 6.52 -13.30
CA PHE A 228 -9.51 5.61 -13.39
C PHE A 228 -8.52 6.03 -14.48
#